data_abfbb54014846b7b142df8b39bc9a9e8
#
_entry.id   abfbb54014846b7b142df8b39bc9a9e8
#
_cell.length_a   1.000
_cell.length_b   1.000
_cell.length_c   1.000
_cell.angle_alpha   90.00
_cell.angle_beta   90.00
_cell.angle_gamma   90.00
#
_symmetry.space_group_name_H-M   'P 1'
#
loop_
_entity.id
_entity.type
_entity.pdbx_description
1 polymer ?
#
loop_
_entity_poly.entity_id
_entity_poly.type
_entity_poly.pdbx_seq_one_letter_code
_entity_poly.pdbx_strand_id
1 'polypeptide(L)'
;IHPTPDEPDFATAEILYIDPNSCIDCGACADACPVSAAKPVELLRGADQVFEHLHAAYFQNRPERQNPRGFTWDEMGGDLVRPLSVAIVGTGPAASYAARQLLLGTDAKVTMIDKLPVPGGLVRGGVAPDHLETKQFQGIFHWAYKHPRTKMVMNVDVGTDVTHEELLRFHDVVIYGVGA
;
A
#
# COMPACT_ATOMS: atom_id res chain seq x y z
N ILE A 1 -16.51 0.42 -5.53
CA ILE A 1 -17.32 1.18 -4.57
C ILE A 1 -18.79 0.92 -4.91
N HIS A 2 -19.56 0.50 -3.93
CA HIS A 2 -20.96 0.15 -4.09
C HIS A 2 -21.82 0.72 -2.95
N PRO A 3 -23.13 0.91 -3.17
CA PRO A 3 -23.80 0.75 -4.46
C PRO A 3 -23.35 1.82 -5.47
N THR A 4 -23.39 1.47 -6.77
CA THR A 4 -23.19 2.43 -7.86
C THR A 4 -24.47 3.17 -8.18
N PRO A 5 -24.43 4.32 -8.89
CA PRO A 5 -25.63 5.08 -9.25
C PRO A 5 -26.67 4.27 -10.04
N ASP A 6 -26.25 3.21 -10.73
CA ASP A 6 -27.13 2.33 -11.52
C ASP A 6 -27.77 1.20 -10.68
N GLU A 7 -27.35 1.05 -9.43
CA GLU A 7 -27.88 0.00 -8.54
C GLU A 7 -29.13 0.49 -7.78
N PRO A 8 -30.14 -0.36 -7.61
CA PRO A 8 -31.46 0.06 -7.08
C PRO A 8 -31.41 0.57 -5.63
N ASP A 9 -30.43 0.13 -4.85
CA ASP A 9 -30.25 0.52 -3.46
C ASP A 9 -29.38 1.79 -3.29
N PHE A 10 -28.88 2.40 -4.38
CA PHE A 10 -28.07 3.62 -4.32
C PHE A 10 -28.81 4.79 -3.64
N ALA A 11 -30.08 4.99 -4.01
CA ALA A 11 -30.87 6.12 -3.48
C ALA A 11 -31.21 5.98 -1.98
N THR A 12 -31.10 4.78 -1.41
CA THR A 12 -31.42 4.48 -0.02
C THR A 12 -30.18 4.13 0.82
N ALA A 13 -29.02 4.10 0.19
CA ALA A 13 -27.77 3.79 0.88
C ALA A 13 -27.36 4.94 1.82
N GLU A 14 -27.10 4.62 3.08
CA GLU A 14 -26.59 5.58 4.06
C GLU A 14 -25.09 5.85 3.87
N ILE A 15 -24.36 4.87 3.37
CA ILE A 15 -22.91 4.99 3.07
C ILE A 15 -22.60 4.25 1.76
N LEU A 16 -21.47 4.58 1.15
CA LEU A 16 -20.89 3.81 0.05
C LEU A 16 -19.79 2.89 0.58
N TYR A 17 -19.80 1.65 0.13
CA TYR A 17 -18.88 0.62 0.61
C TYR A 17 -17.72 0.43 -0.38
N ILE A 18 -16.51 0.38 0.13
CA ILE A 18 -15.29 0.08 -0.64
C ILE A 18 -14.94 -1.39 -0.42
N ASP A 19 -14.83 -2.15 -1.51
CA ASP A 19 -14.43 -3.56 -1.43
C ASP A 19 -12.97 -3.65 -0.97
N PRO A 20 -12.70 -4.20 0.21
CA PRO A 20 -11.33 -4.33 0.73
C PRO A 20 -10.48 -5.28 -0.12
N ASN A 21 -11.12 -6.18 -0.88
CA ASN A 21 -10.45 -7.13 -1.74
C ASN A 21 -10.00 -6.52 -3.07
N SER A 22 -10.73 -5.52 -3.56
CA SER A 22 -10.44 -4.83 -4.82
C SER A 22 -9.71 -3.51 -4.61
N CYS A 23 -9.67 -3.00 -3.38
CA CYS A 23 -9.00 -1.75 -3.04
C CYS A 23 -7.49 -1.89 -3.18
N ILE A 24 -6.88 -1.02 -3.99
CA ILE A 24 -5.43 -0.95 -4.20
C ILE A 24 -4.81 0.25 -3.48
N ASP A 25 -5.56 0.93 -2.62
CA ASP A 25 -5.15 2.13 -1.87
C ASP A 25 -4.61 3.27 -2.76
N CYS A 26 -5.15 3.43 -3.96
CA CYS A 26 -4.71 4.46 -4.92
C CYS A 26 -5.14 5.89 -4.54
N GLY A 27 -6.08 6.03 -3.59
CA GLY A 27 -6.56 7.33 -3.11
C GLY A 27 -7.60 8.04 -3.98
N ALA A 28 -7.92 7.55 -5.16
CA ALA A 28 -8.87 8.21 -6.06
C ALA A 28 -10.24 8.47 -5.43
N CYS A 29 -10.70 7.61 -4.54
CA CYS A 29 -11.95 7.81 -3.80
C CYS A 29 -11.85 8.93 -2.75
N ALA A 30 -10.67 9.12 -2.14
CA ALA A 30 -10.42 10.23 -1.22
C ALA A 30 -10.37 11.56 -1.96
N ASP A 31 -9.69 11.60 -3.11
CA ASP A 31 -9.60 12.80 -3.97
C ASP A 31 -10.98 13.23 -4.51
N ALA A 32 -11.84 12.26 -4.84
CA ALA A 32 -13.19 12.53 -5.32
C ALA A 32 -14.19 12.88 -4.21
N CYS A 33 -13.86 12.65 -2.94
CA CYS A 33 -14.78 12.82 -1.82
C CYS A 33 -14.77 14.25 -1.28
N PRO A 34 -15.84 15.06 -1.45
CA PRO A 34 -15.86 16.46 -1.03
C PRO A 34 -15.84 16.65 0.49
N VAL A 35 -16.06 15.57 1.26
CA VAL A 35 -16.12 15.57 2.72
C VAL A 35 -15.01 14.74 3.37
N SER A 36 -14.03 14.29 2.59
CA SER A 36 -12.88 13.51 3.07
C SER A 36 -13.28 12.27 3.90
N ALA A 37 -14.40 11.61 3.54
CA ALA A 37 -14.90 10.45 4.27
C ALA A 37 -14.08 9.17 3.99
N ALA A 38 -13.52 9.04 2.78
CA ALA A 38 -12.68 7.91 2.43
C ALA A 38 -11.28 8.07 3.03
N LYS A 39 -10.89 7.13 3.88
CA LYS A 39 -9.61 7.13 4.58
C LYS A 39 -8.95 5.77 4.47
N PRO A 40 -7.61 5.69 4.39
CA PRO A 40 -6.88 4.43 4.53
C PRO A 40 -7.16 3.78 5.89
N VAL A 41 -7.22 2.44 5.92
CA VAL A 41 -7.51 1.67 7.16
C VAL A 41 -6.54 2.03 8.28
N GLU A 42 -5.27 2.22 7.96
CA GLU A 42 -4.22 2.57 8.93
C GLU A 42 -4.41 3.94 9.59
N LEU A 43 -5.26 4.79 9.02
CA LEU A 43 -5.59 6.11 9.57
C LEU A 43 -6.90 6.13 10.34
N LEU A 44 -7.69 5.05 10.31
CA LEU A 44 -8.91 4.94 11.10
C LEU A 44 -8.58 4.92 12.60
N ARG A 45 -9.34 5.68 13.38
CA ARG A 45 -9.16 5.79 14.84
C ARG A 45 -10.50 5.75 15.56
N GLY A 46 -10.50 5.17 16.75
CA GLY A 46 -11.66 5.13 17.64
C GLY A 46 -12.89 4.51 16.97
N ALA A 47 -14.00 5.24 16.94
CA ALA A 47 -15.26 4.79 16.37
C ALA A 47 -15.19 4.50 14.85
N ASP A 48 -14.26 5.15 14.12
CA ASP A 48 -14.15 4.97 12.67
C ASP A 48 -13.65 3.57 12.29
N GLN A 49 -13.01 2.83 13.20
CA GLN A 49 -12.52 1.47 12.94
C GLN A 49 -13.64 0.47 12.59
N VAL A 50 -14.87 0.75 13.01
CA VAL A 50 -16.03 -0.08 12.66
C VAL A 50 -16.27 -0.15 11.14
N PHE A 51 -15.89 0.88 10.39
CA PHE A 51 -16.11 0.93 8.95
C PHE A 51 -15.32 -0.13 8.19
N GLU A 52 -14.13 -0.53 8.66
CA GLU A 52 -13.38 -1.65 8.07
C GLU A 52 -14.23 -2.93 8.06
N HIS A 53 -14.84 -3.26 9.19
CA HIS A 53 -15.68 -4.45 9.31
C HIS A 53 -17.00 -4.32 8.55
N LEU A 54 -17.61 -3.13 8.54
CA LEU A 54 -18.85 -2.88 7.79
C LEU A 54 -18.64 -3.04 6.30
N HIS A 55 -17.53 -2.51 5.77
CA HIS A 55 -17.17 -2.67 4.36
C HIS A 55 -16.97 -4.13 4.00
N ALA A 56 -16.18 -4.86 4.77
CA ALA A 56 -15.94 -6.29 4.55
C ALA A 56 -17.24 -7.11 4.59
N ALA A 57 -18.08 -6.88 5.60
CA ALA A 57 -19.35 -7.58 5.75
C ALA A 57 -20.34 -7.31 4.61
N TYR A 58 -20.37 -6.08 4.09
CA TYR A 58 -21.22 -5.74 2.94
C TYR A 58 -20.90 -6.62 1.73
N PHE A 59 -19.63 -6.76 1.39
CA PHE A 59 -19.21 -7.57 0.23
C PHE A 59 -19.27 -9.08 0.51
N GLN A 60 -19.05 -9.53 1.73
CA GLN A 60 -19.27 -10.94 2.08
C GLN A 60 -20.70 -11.39 1.86
N ASN A 61 -21.67 -10.51 2.13
CA ASN A 61 -23.10 -10.77 1.93
C ASN A 61 -23.57 -10.53 0.49
N ARG A 62 -22.71 -10.00 -0.38
CA ARG A 62 -22.99 -9.66 -1.79
C ARG A 62 -21.83 -10.07 -2.69
N PRO A 63 -21.57 -11.37 -2.83
CA PRO A 63 -20.42 -11.85 -3.60
C PRO A 63 -20.48 -11.44 -5.08
N GLU A 64 -21.67 -11.19 -5.62
CA GLU A 64 -21.86 -10.69 -6.98
C GLU A 64 -21.33 -9.29 -7.22
N ARG A 65 -21.10 -8.51 -6.15
CA ARG A 65 -20.50 -7.16 -6.19
C ARG A 65 -19.00 -7.15 -5.99
N GLN A 66 -18.43 -8.29 -5.68
CA GLN A 66 -16.98 -8.43 -5.59
C GLN A 66 -16.38 -8.50 -6.99
N ASN A 67 -15.39 -7.67 -7.26
CA ASN A 67 -14.58 -7.89 -8.46
C ASN A 67 -13.72 -9.15 -8.26
N PRO A 68 -13.65 -10.04 -9.26
CA PRO A 68 -12.72 -11.16 -9.19
C PRO A 68 -11.30 -10.60 -9.03
N ARG A 69 -10.61 -11.05 -8.02
CA ARG A 69 -9.19 -10.74 -7.87
C ARG A 69 -8.44 -11.33 -9.04
N GLY A 70 -7.67 -10.53 -9.74
CA GLY A 70 -6.76 -11.03 -10.77
C GLY A 70 -5.63 -11.88 -10.20
N PHE A 71 -5.41 -11.83 -8.87
CA PHE A 71 -4.31 -12.50 -8.22
C PHE A 71 -4.49 -12.55 -6.69
N THR A 72 -4.29 -13.71 -6.08
CA THR A 72 -4.22 -13.89 -4.62
C THR A 72 -2.87 -14.46 -4.22
N TRP A 73 -2.37 -14.08 -3.05
CA TRP A 73 -1.11 -14.62 -2.52
C TRP A 73 -1.17 -16.14 -2.30
N ASP A 74 -2.35 -16.67 -1.99
CA ASP A 74 -2.60 -18.09 -1.79
C ASP A 74 -2.41 -18.91 -3.06
N GLU A 75 -2.60 -18.28 -4.24
CA GLU A 75 -2.39 -18.92 -5.56
C GLU A 75 -0.91 -19.04 -5.93
N MET A 76 -0.03 -18.32 -5.27
CA MET A 76 1.42 -18.42 -5.51
C MET A 76 2.03 -19.74 -5.02
N GLY A 77 1.29 -20.54 -4.29
CA GLY A 77 1.58 -21.90 -3.87
C GLY A 77 3.05 -22.21 -3.61
N GLY A 78 3.43 -22.41 -2.41
CA GLY A 78 4.73 -22.91 -2.02
C GLY A 78 5.01 -22.54 -0.57
N ASP A 79 5.11 -23.53 0.28
CA ASP A 79 5.65 -23.36 1.62
C ASP A 79 7.09 -22.87 1.51
N LEU A 80 7.29 -21.57 1.68
CA LEU A 80 8.63 -21.02 1.80
C LEU A 80 9.26 -21.61 3.07
N VAL A 81 10.35 -22.30 2.90
CA VAL A 81 11.10 -22.93 4.02
C VAL A 81 11.59 -21.86 5.02
N ARG A 82 11.67 -20.62 4.60
CA ARG A 82 12.04 -19.46 5.43
C ARG A 82 11.45 -18.16 4.87
N PRO A 83 11.29 -17.12 5.72
CA PRO A 83 10.92 -15.79 5.23
C PRO A 83 11.91 -15.28 4.17
N LEU A 84 11.40 -14.76 3.07
CA LEU A 84 12.21 -14.11 2.05
C LEU A 84 12.87 -12.84 2.59
N SER A 85 14.10 -12.59 2.14
CA SER A 85 14.78 -11.33 2.30
C SER A 85 14.65 -10.53 1.00
N VAL A 86 13.96 -9.39 1.03
CA VAL A 86 13.66 -8.58 -0.15
C VAL A 86 14.32 -7.21 -0.02
N ALA A 87 15.15 -6.85 -0.99
CA ALA A 87 15.63 -5.47 -1.14
C ALA A 87 14.67 -4.70 -2.05
N ILE A 88 14.31 -3.49 -1.64
CA ILE A 88 13.54 -2.54 -2.47
C ILE A 88 14.37 -1.28 -2.65
N VAL A 89 14.76 -1.00 -3.89
CA VAL A 89 15.53 0.17 -4.26
C VAL A 89 14.57 1.32 -4.57
N GLY A 90 14.66 2.36 -3.76
CA GLY A 90 13.73 3.48 -3.72
C GLY A 90 12.83 3.45 -2.49
N THR A 91 12.33 4.64 -2.10
CA THR A 91 11.38 4.82 -1.00
C THR A 91 10.20 5.71 -1.42
N GLY A 92 10.02 5.90 -2.71
CA GLY A 92 8.86 6.60 -3.28
C GLY A 92 7.57 5.78 -3.18
N PRO A 93 6.45 6.30 -3.76
CA PRO A 93 5.15 5.64 -3.69
C PRO A 93 5.17 4.19 -4.15
N ALA A 94 5.72 3.90 -5.33
CA ALA A 94 5.77 2.54 -5.88
C ALA A 94 6.49 1.57 -4.93
N ALA A 95 7.68 1.95 -4.44
CA ALA A 95 8.45 1.16 -3.49
C ALA A 95 7.70 0.95 -2.17
N SER A 96 7.01 1.99 -1.68
CA SER A 96 6.27 1.94 -0.41
C SER A 96 5.05 1.02 -0.50
N TYR A 97 4.31 1.05 -1.61
CA TYR A 97 3.21 0.11 -1.85
C TYR A 97 3.70 -1.33 -2.00
N ALA A 98 4.81 -1.55 -2.72
CA ALA A 98 5.42 -2.87 -2.83
C ALA A 98 5.83 -3.41 -1.45
N ALA A 99 6.50 -2.59 -0.62
CA ALA A 99 6.86 -2.94 0.74
C ALA A 99 5.63 -3.30 1.58
N ARG A 100 4.59 -2.45 1.51
CA ARG A 100 3.34 -2.69 2.25
C ARG A 100 2.70 -4.02 1.86
N GLN A 101 2.56 -4.32 0.57
CA GLN A 101 1.95 -5.56 0.12
C GLN A 101 2.75 -6.80 0.56
N LEU A 102 4.07 -6.75 0.46
CA LEU A 102 4.92 -7.82 0.96
C LEU A 102 4.76 -8.03 2.47
N LEU A 103 4.72 -6.95 3.24
CA LEU A 103 4.60 -7.02 4.70
C LEU A 103 3.23 -7.51 5.18
N LEU A 104 2.16 -7.23 4.43
CA LEU A 104 0.81 -7.69 4.73
C LEU A 104 0.55 -9.12 4.26
N GLY A 105 1.06 -9.48 3.07
CA GLY A 105 0.74 -10.76 2.43
C GLY A 105 1.74 -11.88 2.69
N THR A 106 2.90 -11.58 3.29
CA THR A 106 3.98 -12.56 3.51
C THR A 106 4.73 -12.33 4.81
N ASP A 107 5.59 -13.26 5.19
CA ASP A 107 6.55 -13.11 6.29
C ASP A 107 7.89 -12.49 5.88
N ALA A 108 7.98 -11.92 4.69
CA ALA A 108 9.20 -11.35 4.14
C ALA A 108 9.82 -10.27 5.05
N LYS A 109 11.15 -10.25 5.07
CA LYS A 109 11.95 -9.15 5.64
C LYS A 109 12.30 -8.20 4.51
N VAL A 110 12.00 -6.92 4.68
CA VAL A 110 12.17 -5.90 3.65
C VAL A 110 13.32 -4.97 4.02
N THR A 111 14.24 -4.76 3.09
CA THR A 111 15.27 -3.71 3.20
C THR A 111 14.97 -2.66 2.14
N MET A 112 14.60 -1.46 2.55
CA MET A 112 14.37 -0.33 1.64
C MET A 112 15.62 0.53 1.57
N ILE A 113 16.08 0.80 0.36
CA ILE A 113 17.34 1.50 0.09
C ILE A 113 17.05 2.74 -0.76
N ASP A 114 17.56 3.91 -0.36
CA ASP A 114 17.38 5.13 -1.14
C ASP A 114 18.64 5.99 -1.13
N LYS A 115 18.93 6.64 -2.25
CA LYS A 115 20.03 7.59 -2.38
C LYS A 115 19.79 8.87 -1.59
N LEU A 116 18.55 9.20 -1.28
CA LEU A 116 18.21 10.36 -0.48
C LEU A 116 18.37 10.06 1.02
N PRO A 117 18.70 11.06 1.83
CA PRO A 117 18.84 10.89 3.29
C PRO A 117 17.50 10.73 4.01
N VAL A 118 16.36 10.94 3.30
CA VAL A 118 15.01 10.86 3.85
C VAL A 118 14.08 10.12 2.90
N PRO A 119 13.19 9.25 3.40
CA PRO A 119 12.27 8.50 2.57
C PRO A 119 11.09 9.33 2.07
N GLY A 120 10.37 8.81 1.06
CA GLY A 120 9.10 9.34 0.57
C GLY A 120 9.11 9.84 -0.86
N GLY A 121 10.27 9.92 -1.49
CA GLY A 121 10.40 10.30 -2.91
C GLY A 121 9.67 11.60 -3.26
N LEU A 122 9.01 11.63 -4.43
CA LEU A 122 8.28 12.82 -4.91
C LEU A 122 7.08 13.22 -4.05
N VAL A 123 6.44 12.31 -3.33
CA VAL A 123 5.33 12.69 -2.42
C VAL A 123 5.82 13.61 -1.33
N ARG A 124 7.05 13.41 -0.87
CA ARG A 124 7.67 14.31 0.11
C ARG A 124 8.23 15.59 -0.52
N GLY A 125 8.98 15.45 -1.59
CA GLY A 125 9.79 16.55 -2.14
C GLY A 125 9.20 17.27 -3.35
N GLY A 126 8.24 16.65 -4.05
CA GLY A 126 7.70 17.16 -5.31
C GLY A 126 6.23 17.58 -5.26
N VAL A 127 5.45 17.08 -4.29
CA VAL A 127 4.04 17.47 -4.15
C VAL A 127 3.94 18.85 -3.49
N ALA A 128 3.21 19.76 -4.14
CA ALA A 128 3.01 21.11 -3.65
C ALA A 128 2.32 21.13 -2.26
N PRO A 129 2.59 22.15 -1.41
CA PRO A 129 2.06 22.19 -0.04
C PRO A 129 0.54 22.24 0.06
N ASP A 130 -0.15 22.73 -0.96
CA ASP A 130 -1.60 22.85 -1.07
C ASP A 130 -2.31 21.53 -1.45
N HIS A 131 -1.59 20.53 -1.94
CA HIS A 131 -2.13 19.19 -2.19
C HIS A 131 -2.07 18.31 -0.92
N LEU A 132 -2.82 18.73 0.10
CA LEU A 132 -2.82 18.06 1.42
C LEU A 132 -3.30 16.61 1.34
N GLU A 133 -4.24 16.30 0.47
CA GLU A 133 -4.81 14.96 0.30
C GLU A 133 -3.76 13.97 -0.19
N THR A 134 -2.99 14.35 -1.21
CA THR A 134 -1.87 13.52 -1.69
C THR A 134 -0.81 13.29 -0.58
N LYS A 135 -0.63 14.26 0.32
CA LYS A 135 0.30 14.12 1.46
C LYS A 135 -0.20 13.18 2.55
N GLN A 136 -1.51 12.95 2.65
CA GLN A 136 -2.07 12.00 3.63
C GLN A 136 -1.58 10.56 3.38
N PHE A 137 -1.28 10.20 2.13
CA PHE A 137 -0.68 8.89 1.79
C PHE A 137 0.68 8.64 2.43
N GLN A 138 1.37 9.68 2.89
CA GLN A 138 2.59 9.50 3.69
C GLN A 138 2.35 8.65 4.94
N GLY A 139 1.14 8.64 5.49
CA GLY A 139 0.78 7.78 6.63
C GLY A 139 0.93 6.29 6.31
N ILE A 140 0.48 5.87 5.12
CA ILE A 140 0.61 4.48 4.63
C ILE A 140 2.09 4.11 4.47
N PHE A 141 2.89 5.02 3.89
CA PHE A 141 4.31 4.79 3.69
C PHE A 141 5.05 4.71 5.02
N HIS A 142 4.73 5.59 5.97
CA HIS A 142 5.32 5.57 7.30
C HIS A 142 5.04 4.27 8.05
N TRP A 143 3.88 3.66 7.85
CA TRP A 143 3.60 2.35 8.40
C TRP A 143 4.60 1.30 7.90
N ALA A 144 4.83 1.23 6.58
CA ALA A 144 5.80 0.32 5.98
C ALA A 144 7.23 0.57 6.47
N TYR A 145 7.64 1.86 6.57
CA TYR A 145 8.99 2.22 7.02
C TYR A 145 9.25 1.86 8.49
N LYS A 146 8.22 1.92 9.34
CA LYS A 146 8.32 1.62 10.77
C LYS A 146 8.00 0.18 11.13
N HIS A 147 7.63 -0.63 10.15
CA HIS A 147 7.26 -2.02 10.41
C HIS A 147 8.46 -2.81 10.97
N PRO A 148 8.26 -3.70 11.98
CA PRO A 148 9.37 -4.44 12.63
C PRO A 148 10.22 -5.28 11.67
N ARG A 149 9.67 -5.70 10.54
CA ARG A 149 10.36 -6.48 9.50
C ARG A 149 10.98 -5.59 8.41
N THR A 150 10.93 -4.26 8.55
CA THR A 150 11.53 -3.31 7.61
C THR A 150 12.83 -2.75 8.15
N LYS A 151 13.86 -2.76 7.32
CA LYS A 151 15.12 -2.05 7.54
C LYS A 151 15.23 -0.92 6.52
N MET A 152 15.50 0.29 6.99
CA MET A 152 15.75 1.46 6.14
C MET A 152 17.24 1.70 6.00
N VAL A 153 17.71 1.84 4.76
CA VAL A 153 19.12 2.15 4.41
C VAL A 153 19.08 3.38 3.51
N MET A 154 19.36 4.51 4.11
CA MET A 154 19.28 5.81 3.44
C MET A 154 20.66 6.32 3.05
N ASN A 155 20.70 7.24 2.07
CA ASN A 155 21.94 7.83 1.56
C ASN A 155 22.88 6.78 0.95
N VAL A 156 22.31 5.81 0.23
CA VAL A 156 23.04 4.78 -0.50
C VAL A 156 22.52 4.73 -1.93
N ASP A 157 23.37 4.98 -2.89
CA ASP A 157 23.07 4.97 -4.32
C ASP A 157 23.38 3.59 -4.92
N VAL A 158 22.34 2.86 -5.26
CA VAL A 158 22.46 1.54 -5.88
C VAL A 158 22.92 1.69 -7.35
N GLY A 159 24.01 1.05 -7.65
CA GLY A 159 24.74 1.20 -8.91
C GLY A 159 26.06 1.96 -8.74
N THR A 160 26.19 2.75 -7.67
CA THR A 160 27.42 3.50 -7.34
C THR A 160 28.06 2.99 -6.05
N ASP A 161 27.30 3.00 -4.95
CA ASP A 161 27.79 2.59 -3.62
C ASP A 161 27.66 1.08 -3.39
N VAL A 162 26.65 0.47 -3.97
CA VAL A 162 26.37 -0.96 -3.94
C VAL A 162 25.81 -1.43 -5.27
N THR A 163 26.29 -2.54 -5.78
CA THR A 163 25.84 -3.11 -7.06
C THR A 163 24.60 -3.98 -6.89
N HIS A 164 23.91 -4.26 -8.00
CA HIS A 164 22.81 -5.22 -8.05
C HIS A 164 23.24 -6.61 -7.60
N GLU A 165 24.41 -7.07 -8.07
CA GLU A 165 24.97 -8.36 -7.74
C GLU A 165 25.31 -8.49 -6.26
N GLU A 166 25.79 -7.41 -5.64
CA GLU A 166 26.01 -7.36 -4.20
C GLU A 166 24.71 -7.45 -3.42
N LEU A 167 23.65 -6.75 -3.86
CA LEU A 167 22.32 -6.88 -3.24
C LEU A 167 21.79 -8.31 -3.29
N LEU A 168 21.95 -9.01 -4.41
CA LEU A 168 21.53 -10.40 -4.58
C LEU A 168 22.33 -11.40 -3.71
N ARG A 169 23.50 -11.03 -3.19
CA ARG A 169 24.23 -11.87 -2.21
C ARG A 169 23.58 -11.88 -0.83
N PHE A 170 22.82 -10.83 -0.50
CA PHE A 170 22.23 -10.66 0.83
C PHE A 170 20.71 -10.78 0.83
N HIS A 171 20.08 -10.72 -0.35
CA HIS A 171 18.65 -10.75 -0.53
C HIS A 171 18.23 -11.77 -1.58
N ASP A 172 17.09 -12.40 -1.38
CA ASP A 172 16.52 -13.37 -2.32
C ASP A 172 15.91 -12.69 -3.55
N VAL A 173 15.43 -11.45 -3.38
CA VAL A 173 14.74 -10.66 -4.41
C VAL A 173 15.18 -9.20 -4.32
N VAL A 174 15.34 -8.56 -5.48
CA VAL A 174 15.56 -7.11 -5.58
C VAL A 174 14.44 -6.50 -6.42
N ILE A 175 13.73 -5.51 -5.86
CA ILE A 175 12.66 -4.76 -6.52
C ILE A 175 13.14 -3.33 -6.74
N TYR A 176 12.99 -2.81 -7.96
CA TYR A 176 13.33 -1.44 -8.29
C TYR A 176 12.08 -0.56 -8.35
N GLY A 177 12.02 0.44 -7.46
CA GLY A 177 10.98 1.46 -7.40
C GLY A 177 11.58 2.87 -7.36
N VAL A 178 12.56 3.12 -8.23
CA VAL A 178 13.44 4.31 -8.19
C VAL A 178 12.78 5.61 -8.67
N GLY A 179 11.61 5.53 -9.29
CA GLY A 179 10.94 6.68 -9.88
C GLY A 179 11.52 7.05 -11.26
N ALA A 180 11.17 8.25 -11.74
CA ALA A 180 11.63 8.81 -13.00
C ALA A 180 12.85 9.71 -12.80
#